data_d10f00ec2f9fa0751bac0309895d7885
#
_entry.id   d10f00ec2f9fa0751bac0309895d7885
#
_cell.length_a   1.000
_cell.length_b   1.000
_cell.length_c   1.000
_cell.angle_alpha   90.00
_cell.angle_beta   90.00
_cell.angle_gamma   90.00
#
_symmetry.space_group_name_H-M   'P 1'
#
loop_
_entity.id
_entity.type
_entity.pdbx_description
1 polymer ?
#
loop_
_entity_poly.entity_id
_entity_poly.type
_entity_poly.pdbx_seq_one_letter_code
_entity_poly.pdbx_strand_id
1 'polypeptide(L)'
;MSAVHWLSAALALSLVVPVALPLLRKRHACLWTVVWNFAIFVVMAIADEAQPGAALAGQVIYDLGFNTSLMGDPSQAYRFITAMYIHAGALHVLMNMLILVLIGVPFEDRIGTFRWMAIYLVTGIIGAAVDGGMAAASGGWHIGVGASGAIFGVMGAFAVLYPRDEIPMILGFVFLQKVPVFVAVIVMALIESVYLLGASPGDNIGHLVHVASLVAGVALGLPLGRAAREQKRGRGKELDGEAFNELAVNSELIALRDKIFKEDMAEVRQAWLEQFALKAKCPKCSKPLSHSPGKFFCESCGFRLAYLK
;
A
#
# COMPACT_ATOMS: atom_id res chain seq x y z
N MET A 1 0.74 -21.29 31.19
CA MET A 1 1.34 -20.60 30.02
C MET A 1 2.56 -21.41 29.63
N SER A 2 2.54 -22.11 28.50
CA SER A 2 3.76 -22.72 27.94
C SER A 2 4.70 -21.59 27.51
N ALA A 3 5.99 -21.71 27.85
CA ALA A 3 6.99 -20.76 27.39
C ALA A 3 7.03 -20.79 25.85
N VAL A 4 7.08 -19.61 25.23
CA VAL A 4 7.25 -19.47 23.77
C VAL A 4 8.60 -20.11 23.39
N HIS A 5 8.59 -20.96 22.35
CA HIS A 5 9.80 -21.60 21.88
C HIS A 5 10.83 -20.53 21.43
N TRP A 6 12.13 -20.77 21.72
CA TRP A 6 13.20 -19.80 21.44
C TRP A 6 13.22 -19.34 19.97
N LEU A 7 12.95 -20.26 19.01
CA LEU A 7 12.89 -19.95 17.58
C LEU A 7 11.74 -18.97 17.30
N SER A 8 10.55 -19.23 17.87
CA SER A 8 9.40 -18.35 17.74
C SER A 8 9.69 -16.96 18.28
N ALA A 9 10.35 -16.86 19.45
CA ALA A 9 10.75 -15.59 20.04
C ALA A 9 11.75 -14.84 19.14
N ALA A 10 12.76 -15.52 18.60
CA ALA A 10 13.73 -14.92 17.68
C ALA A 10 13.07 -14.39 16.40
N LEU A 11 12.15 -15.17 15.80
CA LEU A 11 11.42 -14.75 14.61
C LEU A 11 10.50 -13.56 14.90
N ALA A 12 9.78 -13.55 16.03
CA ALA A 12 8.95 -12.42 16.45
C ALA A 12 9.78 -11.13 16.64
N LEU A 13 10.93 -11.21 17.31
CA LEU A 13 11.83 -10.07 17.49
C LEU A 13 12.39 -9.57 16.15
N SER A 14 12.62 -10.46 15.19
CA SER A 14 13.10 -10.07 13.86
C SER A 14 12.13 -9.18 13.09
N LEU A 15 10.81 -9.18 13.42
CA LEU A 15 9.80 -8.36 12.78
C LEU A 15 9.96 -6.86 13.01
N VAL A 16 10.82 -6.46 13.94
CA VAL A 16 11.22 -5.05 14.08
C VAL A 16 11.88 -4.54 12.79
N VAL A 17 12.61 -5.40 12.07
CA VAL A 17 13.37 -5.01 10.87
C VAL A 17 12.44 -4.58 9.71
N PRO A 18 11.48 -5.40 9.23
CA PRO A 18 10.61 -5.03 8.11
C PRO A 18 9.65 -3.88 8.44
N VAL A 19 9.46 -3.55 9.71
CA VAL A 19 8.64 -2.42 10.14
C VAL A 19 9.49 -1.15 10.34
N ALA A 20 10.55 -1.22 11.14
CA ALA A 20 11.32 -0.05 11.53
C ALA A 20 12.22 0.46 10.39
N LEU A 21 12.92 -0.45 9.68
CA LEU A 21 13.90 -0.04 8.68
C LEU A 21 13.29 0.72 7.49
N PRO A 22 12.15 0.30 6.89
CA PRO A 22 11.48 1.06 5.85
C PRO A 22 10.98 2.43 6.33
N LEU A 23 10.47 2.50 7.56
CA LEU A 23 9.98 3.76 8.14
C LEU A 23 11.12 4.76 8.34
N LEU A 24 12.28 4.30 8.82
CA LEU A 24 13.48 5.13 8.98
C LEU A 24 14.04 5.60 7.63
N ARG A 25 14.05 4.72 6.62
CA ARG A 25 14.55 5.02 5.27
C ARG A 25 13.49 5.63 4.34
N LYS A 26 12.22 5.68 4.76
CA LYS A 26 11.06 6.18 4.01
C LYS A 26 10.87 5.51 2.64
N ARG A 27 11.22 4.23 2.52
CA ARG A 27 11.17 3.49 1.25
C ARG A 27 10.91 1.99 1.43
N HIS A 28 10.15 1.43 0.48
CA HIS A 28 10.09 0.00 0.18
C HIS A 28 9.58 -0.90 1.31
N ALA A 29 8.60 -0.44 2.12
CA ALA A 29 8.01 -1.27 3.17
C ALA A 29 7.40 -2.56 2.59
N CYS A 30 6.75 -2.47 1.44
CA CYS A 30 6.22 -3.62 0.73
C CYS A 30 7.30 -4.67 0.43
N LEU A 31 8.42 -4.25 -0.17
CA LEU A 31 9.52 -5.18 -0.51
C LEU A 31 10.19 -5.75 0.73
N TRP A 32 10.39 -4.98 1.80
CA TRP A 32 10.90 -5.49 3.06
C TRP A 32 9.96 -6.51 3.69
N THR A 33 8.65 -6.28 3.64
CA THR A 33 7.63 -7.23 4.08
C THR A 33 7.72 -8.54 3.28
N VAL A 34 7.83 -8.46 1.95
CA VAL A 34 8.00 -9.63 1.07
C VAL A 34 9.25 -10.43 1.42
N VAL A 35 10.40 -9.77 1.49
CA VAL A 35 11.69 -10.43 1.83
C VAL A 35 11.63 -11.12 3.18
N TRP A 36 11.03 -10.46 4.19
CA TRP A 36 10.94 -11.01 5.53
C TRP A 36 9.99 -12.20 5.63
N ASN A 37 8.86 -12.19 4.92
CA ASN A 37 7.97 -13.33 4.84
C ASN A 37 8.67 -14.56 4.24
N PHE A 38 9.41 -14.39 3.14
CA PHE A 38 10.21 -15.48 2.58
C PHE A 38 11.32 -15.93 3.53
N ALA A 39 12.03 -14.99 4.18
CA ALA A 39 13.10 -15.33 5.12
C ALA A 39 12.57 -16.16 6.29
N ILE A 40 11.47 -15.76 6.91
CA ILE A 40 10.83 -16.51 7.99
C ILE A 40 10.41 -17.91 7.51
N PHE A 41 9.76 -18.02 6.35
CA PHE A 41 9.35 -19.30 5.80
C PHE A 41 10.54 -20.22 5.56
N VAL A 42 11.63 -19.73 4.98
CA VAL A 42 12.87 -20.50 4.75
C VAL A 42 13.49 -20.94 6.07
N VAL A 43 13.54 -20.07 7.08
CA VAL A 43 14.07 -20.44 8.42
C VAL A 43 13.22 -21.54 9.05
N MET A 44 11.89 -21.46 8.95
CA MET A 44 10.99 -22.52 9.45
C MET A 44 11.23 -23.85 8.73
N ALA A 45 11.36 -23.83 7.40
CA ALA A 45 11.62 -25.04 6.62
C ALA A 45 12.99 -25.69 6.93
N ILE A 46 14.04 -24.86 7.06
CA ILE A 46 15.38 -25.34 7.44
C ILE A 46 15.35 -25.93 8.87
N ALA A 47 14.64 -25.32 9.80
CA ALA A 47 14.54 -25.79 11.17
C ALA A 47 13.85 -27.16 11.26
N ASP A 48 12.78 -27.38 10.48
CA ASP A 48 12.11 -28.68 10.41
C ASP A 48 13.03 -29.77 9.81
N GLU A 49 13.77 -29.43 8.73
CA GLU A 49 14.72 -30.36 8.10
C GLU A 49 15.89 -30.69 9.00
N ALA A 50 16.41 -29.69 9.75
CA ALA A 50 17.54 -29.87 10.65
C ALA A 50 17.20 -30.72 11.91
N GLN A 51 15.93 -30.77 12.31
CA GLN A 51 15.47 -31.55 13.47
C GLN A 51 14.19 -32.33 13.11
N PRO A 52 14.33 -33.40 12.31
CA PRO A 52 13.19 -34.22 11.91
C PRO A 52 12.44 -34.76 13.12
N GLY A 53 11.13 -34.59 13.15
CA GLY A 53 10.26 -35.02 14.25
C GLY A 53 10.08 -33.99 15.39
N ALA A 54 10.83 -32.89 15.41
CA ALA A 54 10.59 -31.80 16.38
C ALA A 54 9.40 -30.92 16.00
N ALA A 55 8.93 -30.99 14.73
CA ALA A 55 7.80 -30.20 14.20
C ALA A 55 7.93 -28.70 14.51
N LEU A 56 9.12 -28.13 14.32
CA LEU A 56 9.45 -26.73 14.71
C LEU A 56 8.61 -25.73 13.93
N ALA A 57 8.32 -25.95 12.66
CA ALA A 57 7.44 -25.07 11.89
C ALA A 57 6.02 -25.08 12.47
N GLY A 58 5.50 -26.24 12.86
CA GLY A 58 4.22 -26.36 13.56
C GLY A 58 4.20 -25.62 14.88
N GLN A 59 5.30 -25.70 15.66
CA GLN A 59 5.47 -24.95 16.91
C GLN A 59 5.46 -23.43 16.68
N VAL A 60 6.16 -22.96 15.65
CA VAL A 60 6.16 -21.52 15.27
C VAL A 60 4.75 -21.06 14.86
N ILE A 61 4.04 -21.84 14.07
CA ILE A 61 2.63 -21.57 13.72
C ILE A 61 1.76 -21.48 14.97
N TYR A 62 1.92 -22.41 15.92
CA TYR A 62 1.17 -22.39 17.18
C TYR A 62 1.50 -21.18 18.04
N ASP A 63 2.78 -20.80 18.15
CA ASP A 63 3.26 -19.68 18.99
C ASP A 63 2.95 -18.30 18.39
N LEU A 64 3.04 -18.14 17.08
CA LEU A 64 3.00 -16.83 16.40
C LEU A 64 1.76 -16.62 15.52
N GLY A 65 1.02 -17.68 15.17
CA GLY A 65 -0.25 -17.59 14.47
C GLY A 65 -1.33 -16.96 15.32
N PHE A 66 -2.32 -16.36 14.68
CA PHE A 66 -3.47 -15.77 15.35
C PHE A 66 -4.40 -16.88 15.84
N ASN A 67 -4.33 -17.18 17.12
CA ASN A 67 -5.21 -18.18 17.75
C ASN A 67 -6.47 -17.50 18.25
N THR A 68 -7.62 -17.79 17.63
CA THR A 68 -8.89 -17.15 17.92
C THR A 68 -9.38 -17.37 19.37
N SER A 69 -9.00 -18.50 19.99
CA SER A 69 -9.35 -18.77 21.39
C SER A 69 -8.57 -17.90 22.40
N LEU A 70 -7.48 -17.28 21.97
CA LEU A 70 -6.61 -16.44 22.81
C LEU A 70 -6.80 -14.93 22.54
N MET A 71 -7.74 -14.56 21.65
CA MET A 71 -7.95 -13.17 21.24
C MET A 71 -8.25 -12.23 22.42
N GLY A 72 -8.93 -12.71 23.46
CA GLY A 72 -9.27 -11.93 24.66
C GLY A 72 -8.14 -11.77 25.67
N ASP A 73 -6.98 -12.42 25.47
CA ASP A 73 -5.81 -12.31 26.35
C ASP A 73 -4.87 -11.22 25.85
N PRO A 74 -4.72 -10.07 26.57
CA PRO A 74 -3.83 -8.99 26.15
C PRO A 74 -2.37 -9.42 25.96
N SER A 75 -1.89 -10.45 26.68
CA SER A 75 -0.55 -10.99 26.55
C SER A 75 -0.31 -11.65 25.18
N GLN A 76 -1.37 -11.97 24.42
CA GLN A 76 -1.34 -12.61 23.12
C GLN A 76 -1.56 -11.61 21.97
N ALA A 77 -1.67 -10.31 22.27
CA ALA A 77 -1.94 -9.27 21.26
C ALA A 77 -0.90 -9.21 20.13
N TYR A 78 0.36 -9.63 20.38
CA TYR A 78 1.40 -9.73 19.36
C TYR A 78 1.01 -10.61 18.18
N ARG A 79 0.11 -11.60 18.37
CA ARG A 79 -0.34 -12.55 17.34
C ARG A 79 -1.11 -11.88 16.21
N PHE A 80 -1.74 -10.74 16.45
CA PHE A 80 -2.36 -9.94 15.40
C PHE A 80 -1.37 -9.48 14.34
N ILE A 81 -0.10 -9.28 14.72
CA ILE A 81 0.96 -8.85 13.82
C ILE A 81 1.79 -10.02 13.34
N THR A 82 2.24 -10.90 14.25
CA THR A 82 3.12 -12.00 13.89
C THR A 82 2.48 -12.97 12.90
N ALA A 83 1.17 -13.22 13.01
CA ALA A 83 0.44 -14.09 12.09
C ALA A 83 0.53 -13.64 10.62
N MET A 84 0.65 -12.34 10.35
CA MET A 84 0.79 -11.79 8.99
C MET A 84 2.13 -12.15 8.33
N TYR A 85 3.09 -12.64 9.10
CA TYR A 85 4.43 -13.00 8.62
C TYR A 85 4.68 -14.51 8.65
N ILE A 86 3.73 -15.32 9.12
CA ILE A 86 3.82 -16.78 9.18
C ILE A 86 2.98 -17.38 8.06
N HIS A 87 3.51 -18.40 7.39
CA HIS A 87 2.81 -19.09 6.31
C HIS A 87 2.90 -20.61 6.48
N ALA A 88 1.78 -21.30 6.25
CA ALA A 88 1.67 -22.74 6.47
C ALA A 88 2.24 -23.60 5.32
N GLY A 89 2.64 -23.00 4.18
CA GLY A 89 3.16 -23.76 3.05
C GLY A 89 3.78 -22.90 1.96
N ALA A 90 4.60 -23.52 1.12
CA ALA A 90 5.36 -22.83 0.08
C ALA A 90 4.49 -22.11 -0.95
N LEU A 91 3.41 -22.75 -1.42
CA LEU A 91 2.46 -22.09 -2.34
C LEU A 91 1.73 -20.93 -1.67
N HIS A 92 1.40 -21.06 -0.38
CA HIS A 92 0.74 -20.01 0.39
C HIS A 92 1.62 -18.76 0.48
N VAL A 93 2.88 -18.88 0.88
CA VAL A 93 3.79 -17.71 0.93
C VAL A 93 4.06 -17.15 -0.46
N LEU A 94 4.26 -18.01 -1.47
CA LEU A 94 4.55 -17.59 -2.83
C LEU A 94 3.41 -16.74 -3.41
N MET A 95 2.17 -17.20 -3.31
CA MET A 95 1.00 -16.48 -3.83
C MET A 95 0.76 -15.16 -3.08
N ASN A 96 0.87 -15.17 -1.76
CA ASN A 96 0.77 -13.94 -0.98
C ASN A 96 1.81 -12.92 -1.41
N MET A 97 3.08 -13.30 -1.50
CA MET A 97 4.16 -12.40 -1.86
C MET A 97 4.08 -11.92 -3.30
N LEU A 98 3.64 -12.77 -4.22
CA LEU A 98 3.41 -12.39 -5.61
C LEU A 98 2.33 -11.31 -5.71
N ILE A 99 1.17 -11.54 -5.09
CA ILE A 99 0.08 -10.55 -5.08
C ILE A 99 0.52 -9.26 -4.37
N LEU A 100 1.23 -9.39 -3.24
CA LEU A 100 1.72 -8.24 -2.49
C LEU A 100 2.67 -7.37 -3.33
N VAL A 101 3.57 -7.97 -4.12
CA VAL A 101 4.45 -7.21 -5.04
C VAL A 101 3.63 -6.51 -6.13
N LEU A 102 2.72 -7.24 -6.78
CA LEU A 102 1.94 -6.71 -7.91
C LEU A 102 1.03 -5.54 -7.53
N ILE A 103 0.51 -5.54 -6.31
CA ILE A 103 -0.44 -4.53 -5.82
C ILE A 103 0.22 -3.56 -4.84
N GLY A 104 1.01 -4.09 -3.91
CA GLY A 104 1.56 -3.32 -2.80
C GLY A 104 2.63 -2.33 -3.21
N VAL A 105 3.53 -2.72 -4.14
CA VAL A 105 4.60 -1.81 -4.62
C VAL A 105 4.01 -0.58 -5.32
N PRO A 106 3.17 -0.72 -6.39
CA PRO A 106 2.61 0.46 -7.04
C PRO A 106 1.73 1.29 -6.10
N PHE A 107 1.08 0.68 -5.11
CA PHE A 107 0.31 1.43 -4.14
C PHE A 107 1.21 2.20 -3.15
N GLU A 108 2.30 1.58 -2.66
CA GLU A 108 3.28 2.28 -1.80
C GLU A 108 3.88 3.50 -2.49
N ASP A 109 4.21 3.39 -3.79
CA ASP A 109 4.73 4.50 -4.59
C ASP A 109 3.75 5.67 -4.68
N ARG A 110 2.44 5.40 -4.62
CA ARG A 110 1.37 6.43 -4.66
C ARG A 110 1.14 7.12 -3.33
N ILE A 111 1.18 6.39 -2.21
CA ILE A 111 0.76 6.93 -0.90
C ILE A 111 1.90 7.12 0.08
N GLY A 112 3.06 6.57 -0.22
CA GLY A 112 4.26 6.58 0.62
C GLY A 112 4.26 5.51 1.71
N THR A 113 5.45 5.18 2.16
CA THR A 113 5.78 4.06 3.05
C THR A 113 4.98 4.05 4.36
N PHE A 114 4.84 5.20 5.02
CA PHE A 114 4.15 5.26 6.31
C PHE A 114 2.65 4.92 6.19
N ARG A 115 1.97 5.51 5.21
CA ARG A 115 0.53 5.25 4.99
C ARG A 115 0.30 3.81 4.53
N TRP A 116 1.18 3.31 3.67
CA TRP A 116 1.12 1.93 3.22
C TRP A 116 1.23 0.95 4.39
N MET A 117 2.25 1.11 5.24
CA MET A 117 2.46 0.27 6.42
C MET A 117 1.28 0.35 7.40
N ALA A 118 0.75 1.56 7.64
CA ALA A 118 -0.41 1.74 8.50
C ALA A 118 -1.65 1.01 7.96
N ILE A 119 -1.93 1.11 6.65
CA ILE A 119 -3.04 0.38 6.02
C ILE A 119 -2.82 -1.12 6.14
N TYR A 120 -1.63 -1.62 5.78
CA TYR A 120 -1.30 -3.04 5.86
C TYR A 120 -1.53 -3.62 7.26
N LEU A 121 -0.95 -3.00 8.29
CA LEU A 121 -1.05 -3.48 9.67
C LEU A 121 -2.48 -3.34 10.23
N VAL A 122 -3.10 -2.17 10.08
CA VAL A 122 -4.42 -1.90 10.68
C VAL A 122 -5.49 -2.78 10.05
N THR A 123 -5.49 -2.95 8.74
CA THR A 123 -6.49 -3.79 8.07
C THR A 123 -6.34 -5.26 8.38
N GLY A 124 -5.09 -5.75 8.48
CA GLY A 124 -4.83 -7.12 8.91
C GLY A 124 -5.27 -7.37 10.35
N ILE A 125 -5.04 -6.43 11.26
CA ILE A 125 -5.53 -6.52 12.65
C ILE A 125 -7.06 -6.53 12.69
N ILE A 126 -7.73 -5.64 11.93
CA ILE A 126 -9.20 -5.59 11.90
C ILE A 126 -9.77 -6.89 11.35
N GLY A 127 -9.21 -7.43 10.26
CA GLY A 127 -9.65 -8.71 9.69
C GLY A 127 -9.54 -9.85 10.69
N ALA A 128 -8.39 -9.98 11.34
CA ALA A 128 -8.17 -10.99 12.38
C ALA A 128 -9.11 -10.81 13.58
N ALA A 129 -9.38 -9.56 14.00
CA ALA A 129 -10.30 -9.29 15.11
C ALA A 129 -11.76 -9.67 14.77
N VAL A 130 -12.21 -9.41 13.53
CA VAL A 130 -13.55 -9.81 13.07
C VAL A 130 -13.67 -11.33 13.04
N ASP A 131 -12.66 -12.03 12.52
CA ASP A 131 -12.60 -13.47 12.45
C ASP A 131 -12.61 -14.11 13.86
N GLY A 132 -11.75 -13.62 14.75
CA GLY A 132 -11.73 -14.08 16.15
C GLY A 132 -13.03 -13.81 16.89
N GLY A 133 -13.68 -12.67 16.66
CA GLY A 133 -14.99 -12.36 17.22
C GLY A 133 -16.08 -13.31 16.72
N MET A 134 -16.07 -13.67 15.45
CA MET A 134 -17.00 -14.65 14.88
C MET A 134 -16.74 -16.05 15.42
N ALA A 135 -15.47 -16.46 15.51
CA ALA A 135 -15.09 -17.75 16.11
C ALA A 135 -15.58 -17.85 17.56
N ALA A 136 -15.38 -16.79 18.35
CA ALA A 136 -15.87 -16.75 19.73
C ALA A 136 -17.41 -16.83 19.82
N ALA A 137 -18.13 -16.15 18.91
CA ALA A 137 -19.59 -16.18 18.86
C ALA A 137 -20.15 -17.56 18.44
N SER A 138 -19.45 -18.28 17.58
CA SER A 138 -19.84 -19.63 17.10
C SER A 138 -19.33 -20.76 17.99
N GLY A 139 -18.52 -20.51 19.00
CA GLY A 139 -17.86 -21.51 19.84
C GLY A 139 -16.77 -22.31 19.12
N GLY A 140 -16.34 -21.84 17.96
CA GLY A 140 -15.24 -22.42 17.20
C GLY A 140 -13.88 -21.85 17.62
N TRP A 141 -12.81 -22.54 17.17
CA TRP A 141 -11.46 -22.03 17.30
C TRP A 141 -10.59 -22.50 16.14
N HIS A 142 -9.62 -21.70 15.75
CA HIS A 142 -8.61 -22.04 14.76
C HIS A 142 -7.38 -21.16 14.90
N ILE A 143 -6.31 -21.48 14.17
CA ILE A 143 -5.12 -20.67 14.09
C ILE A 143 -5.01 -20.11 12.67
N GLY A 144 -5.15 -18.79 12.54
CA GLY A 144 -4.98 -18.06 11.30
C GLY A 144 -3.50 -17.67 11.08
N VAL A 145 -3.01 -17.81 9.86
CA VAL A 145 -1.67 -17.36 9.42
C VAL A 145 -1.73 -16.86 8.00
N GLY A 146 -0.83 -15.93 7.66
CA GLY A 146 -0.68 -15.41 6.32
C GLY A 146 -0.90 -13.90 6.21
N ALA A 147 -0.25 -13.31 5.21
CA ALA A 147 -0.35 -11.89 4.90
C ALA A 147 -1.66 -11.50 4.21
N SER A 148 -2.47 -12.48 3.79
CA SER A 148 -3.59 -12.29 2.86
C SER A 148 -4.64 -11.30 3.35
N GLY A 149 -5.01 -11.32 4.63
CA GLY A 149 -5.91 -10.31 5.20
C GLY A 149 -5.39 -8.89 4.97
N ALA A 150 -4.15 -8.62 5.35
CA ALA A 150 -3.54 -7.30 5.14
C ALA A 150 -3.45 -6.93 3.64
N ILE A 151 -3.18 -7.91 2.76
CA ILE A 151 -3.16 -7.72 1.30
C ILE A 151 -4.55 -7.29 0.80
N PHE A 152 -5.62 -7.96 1.22
CA PHE A 152 -6.99 -7.55 0.88
C PHE A 152 -7.32 -6.14 1.39
N GLY A 153 -6.83 -5.76 2.56
CA GLY A 153 -6.95 -4.41 3.08
C GLY A 153 -6.24 -3.37 2.20
N VAL A 154 -5.02 -3.66 1.78
CA VAL A 154 -4.27 -2.84 0.83
C VAL A 154 -5.04 -2.71 -0.49
N MET A 155 -5.59 -3.82 -1.02
CA MET A 155 -6.44 -3.81 -2.22
C MET A 155 -7.65 -2.90 -2.08
N GLY A 156 -8.38 -2.99 -0.97
CA GLY A 156 -9.55 -2.15 -0.69
C GLY A 156 -9.22 -0.67 -0.67
N ALA A 157 -8.14 -0.28 0.00
CA ALA A 157 -7.67 1.10 0.03
C ALA A 157 -7.21 1.59 -1.34
N PHE A 158 -6.50 0.76 -2.10
CA PHE A 158 -6.03 1.08 -3.44
C PHE A 158 -7.21 1.33 -4.40
N ALA A 159 -8.24 0.47 -4.36
CA ALA A 159 -9.44 0.62 -5.20
C ALA A 159 -10.19 1.93 -4.98
N VAL A 160 -10.19 2.45 -3.75
CA VAL A 160 -10.87 3.72 -3.43
C VAL A 160 -10.02 4.94 -3.78
N LEU A 161 -8.71 4.85 -3.55
CA LEU A 161 -7.80 5.98 -3.77
C LEU A 161 -7.45 6.16 -5.25
N TYR A 162 -7.21 5.05 -5.96
CA TYR A 162 -6.72 5.02 -7.34
C TYR A 162 -7.47 3.99 -8.19
N PRO A 163 -8.81 4.09 -8.35
CA PRO A 163 -9.64 3.06 -8.97
C PRO A 163 -9.32 2.77 -10.43
N ARG A 164 -8.75 3.76 -11.13
CA ARG A 164 -8.46 3.67 -12.57
C ARG A 164 -7.00 3.32 -12.87
N ASP A 165 -6.16 3.22 -11.85
CA ASP A 165 -4.79 2.74 -12.06
C ASP A 165 -4.85 1.30 -12.57
N GLU A 166 -3.93 0.95 -13.46
CA GLU A 166 -3.86 -0.38 -14.05
C GLU A 166 -2.79 -1.21 -13.33
N ILE A 167 -3.14 -2.43 -12.97
CA ILE A 167 -2.25 -3.41 -12.35
C ILE A 167 -2.26 -4.72 -13.12
N PRO A 168 -1.19 -5.51 -13.11
CA PRO A 168 -1.23 -6.87 -13.58
C PRO A 168 -2.04 -7.74 -12.60
N MET A 169 -2.83 -8.69 -13.14
CA MET A 169 -3.65 -9.61 -12.38
C MET A 169 -3.49 -11.03 -12.90
N ILE A 170 -3.42 -11.99 -11.98
CA ILE A 170 -3.45 -13.41 -12.29
C ILE A 170 -4.80 -13.95 -11.86
N LEU A 171 -5.54 -14.52 -12.81
CA LEU A 171 -6.82 -15.17 -12.57
C LEU A 171 -6.74 -16.64 -13.06
N GLY A 172 -6.58 -17.56 -12.11
CA GLY A 172 -6.27 -18.94 -12.45
C GLY A 172 -4.97 -19.07 -13.23
N PHE A 173 -5.04 -19.51 -14.49
CA PHE A 173 -3.87 -19.62 -15.38
C PHE A 173 -3.72 -18.43 -16.35
N VAL A 174 -4.61 -17.43 -16.26
CA VAL A 174 -4.62 -16.28 -17.17
C VAL A 174 -3.88 -15.12 -16.53
N PHE A 175 -2.86 -14.62 -17.22
CA PHE A 175 -2.15 -13.39 -16.84
C PHE A 175 -2.70 -12.19 -17.63
N LEU A 176 -3.30 -11.26 -16.92
CA LEU A 176 -3.86 -10.03 -17.45
C LEU A 176 -2.90 -8.88 -17.11
N GLN A 177 -2.35 -8.21 -18.13
CA GLN A 177 -1.32 -7.19 -17.93
C GLN A 177 -1.84 -5.86 -17.40
N LYS A 178 -3.06 -5.50 -17.77
CA LYS A 178 -3.65 -4.18 -17.51
C LYS A 178 -5.11 -4.34 -17.08
N VAL A 179 -5.32 -4.42 -15.78
CA VAL A 179 -6.65 -4.48 -15.18
C VAL A 179 -6.83 -3.26 -14.29
N PRO A 180 -7.89 -2.46 -14.48
CA PRO A 180 -8.19 -1.39 -13.54
C PRO A 180 -8.32 -1.92 -12.12
N VAL A 181 -7.71 -1.24 -11.15
CA VAL A 181 -7.67 -1.69 -9.75
C VAL A 181 -9.06 -1.99 -9.21
N PHE A 182 -10.06 -1.14 -9.51
CA PHE A 182 -11.42 -1.37 -9.02
C PHE A 182 -12.03 -2.66 -9.59
N VAL A 183 -11.74 -3.02 -10.86
CA VAL A 183 -12.21 -4.27 -11.48
C VAL A 183 -11.54 -5.47 -10.81
N ALA A 184 -10.22 -5.43 -10.63
CA ALA A 184 -9.49 -6.51 -9.96
C ALA A 184 -10.04 -6.76 -8.54
N VAL A 185 -10.30 -5.69 -7.79
CA VAL A 185 -10.82 -5.78 -6.42
C VAL A 185 -12.25 -6.30 -6.38
N ILE A 186 -13.13 -5.87 -7.31
CA ILE A 186 -14.49 -6.41 -7.40
C ILE A 186 -14.47 -7.90 -7.70
N VAL A 187 -13.65 -8.33 -8.67
CA VAL A 187 -13.53 -9.76 -9.03
C VAL A 187 -13.06 -10.57 -7.81
N MET A 188 -12.02 -10.12 -7.12
CA MET A 188 -11.53 -10.81 -5.93
C MET A 188 -12.54 -10.81 -4.78
N ALA A 189 -13.25 -9.70 -4.56
CA ALA A 189 -14.30 -9.63 -3.54
C ALA A 189 -15.46 -10.58 -3.84
N LEU A 190 -15.87 -10.72 -5.11
CA LEU A 190 -16.90 -11.67 -5.52
C LEU A 190 -16.45 -13.11 -5.31
N ILE A 191 -15.21 -13.45 -5.70
CA ILE A 191 -14.64 -14.78 -5.48
C ILE A 191 -14.65 -15.12 -3.99
N GLU A 192 -14.11 -14.26 -3.13
CA GLU A 192 -14.07 -14.44 -1.68
C GLU A 192 -15.48 -14.55 -1.07
N SER A 193 -16.43 -13.75 -1.55
CA SER A 193 -17.81 -13.80 -1.06
C SER A 193 -18.49 -15.13 -1.43
N VAL A 194 -18.26 -15.64 -2.64
CA VAL A 194 -18.79 -16.95 -3.05
C VAL A 194 -18.21 -18.07 -2.19
N TYR A 195 -16.88 -18.05 -1.95
CA TYR A 195 -16.24 -19.03 -1.08
C TYR A 195 -16.70 -18.91 0.37
N LEU A 196 -16.85 -17.69 0.90
CA LEU A 196 -17.36 -17.47 2.26
C LEU A 196 -18.78 -18.04 2.45
N LEU A 197 -19.67 -17.85 1.45
CA LEU A 197 -21.02 -18.39 1.48
C LEU A 197 -21.10 -19.90 1.28
N GLY A 198 -20.14 -20.47 0.54
CA GLY A 198 -20.02 -21.89 0.26
C GLY A 198 -19.07 -22.64 1.18
N ALA A 199 -18.48 -21.99 2.18
CA ALA A 199 -17.49 -22.59 3.06
C ALA A 199 -18.06 -23.83 3.78
N SER A 200 -17.34 -24.93 3.64
CA SER A 200 -17.65 -26.20 4.32
C SER A 200 -16.96 -26.26 5.68
N PRO A 201 -17.50 -27.00 6.66
CA PRO A 201 -16.78 -27.28 7.90
C PRO A 201 -15.43 -27.95 7.56
N GLY A 202 -14.32 -27.28 7.92
CA GLY A 202 -12.96 -27.73 7.61
C GLY A 202 -12.27 -26.97 6.48
N ASP A 203 -12.91 -25.97 5.89
CA ASP A 203 -12.23 -24.99 5.04
C ASP A 203 -11.24 -24.18 5.88
N ASN A 204 -9.95 -24.32 5.56
CA ASN A 204 -8.85 -23.66 6.31
C ASN A 204 -8.49 -22.29 5.74
N ILE A 205 -9.27 -21.76 4.78
CA ILE A 205 -9.02 -20.44 4.19
C ILE A 205 -9.82 -19.38 4.94
N GLY A 206 -9.13 -18.34 5.43
CA GLY A 206 -9.74 -17.25 6.19
C GLY A 206 -10.53 -16.28 5.31
N HIS A 207 -11.56 -16.76 4.59
CA HIS A 207 -12.38 -15.91 3.71
C HIS A 207 -13.02 -14.72 4.43
N LEU A 208 -13.42 -14.91 5.69
CA LEU A 208 -13.97 -13.83 6.51
C LEU A 208 -12.93 -12.75 6.79
N VAL A 209 -11.68 -13.16 7.08
CA VAL A 209 -10.55 -12.23 7.27
C VAL A 209 -10.35 -11.37 6.02
N HIS A 210 -10.38 -12.01 4.83
CA HIS A 210 -10.20 -11.31 3.55
C HIS A 210 -11.27 -10.25 3.31
N VAL A 211 -12.55 -10.63 3.45
CA VAL A 211 -13.68 -9.70 3.25
C VAL A 211 -13.67 -8.57 4.28
N ALA A 212 -13.45 -8.89 5.57
CA ALA A 212 -13.41 -7.89 6.62
C ALA A 212 -12.25 -6.90 6.43
N SER A 213 -11.06 -7.39 6.07
CA SER A 213 -9.89 -6.55 5.79
C SER A 213 -10.09 -5.68 4.55
N LEU A 214 -10.72 -6.23 3.50
CA LEU A 214 -11.06 -5.47 2.28
C LEU A 214 -11.97 -4.27 2.62
N VAL A 215 -13.05 -4.53 3.38
CA VAL A 215 -13.98 -3.49 3.83
C VAL A 215 -13.26 -2.45 4.70
N ALA A 216 -12.40 -2.89 5.61
CA ALA A 216 -11.58 -1.99 6.43
C ALA A 216 -10.66 -1.12 5.57
N GLY A 217 -10.04 -1.69 4.52
CA GLY A 217 -9.22 -0.96 3.57
C GLY A 217 -10.00 0.10 2.81
N VAL A 218 -11.19 -0.22 2.33
CA VAL A 218 -12.12 0.74 1.70
C VAL A 218 -12.45 1.87 2.68
N ALA A 219 -12.82 1.53 3.91
CA ALA A 219 -13.18 2.51 4.94
C ALA A 219 -12.04 3.45 5.31
N LEU A 220 -10.80 2.96 5.40
CA LEU A 220 -9.60 3.77 5.66
C LEU A 220 -9.19 4.61 4.43
N GLY A 221 -9.40 4.10 3.22
CA GLY A 221 -9.09 4.81 1.98
C GLY A 221 -9.99 6.02 1.72
N LEU A 222 -11.27 5.95 2.08
CA LEU A 222 -12.24 7.01 1.83
C LEU A 222 -11.83 8.40 2.39
N PRO A 223 -11.48 8.54 3.69
CA PRO A 223 -11.07 9.83 4.23
C PRO A 223 -9.74 10.29 3.67
N LEU A 224 -8.79 9.39 3.39
CA LEU A 224 -7.52 9.73 2.76
C LEU A 224 -7.72 10.28 1.35
N GLY A 225 -8.64 9.70 0.56
CA GLY A 225 -8.99 10.18 -0.76
C GLY A 225 -9.70 11.54 -0.75
N ARG A 226 -10.55 11.80 0.24
CA ARG A 226 -11.18 13.12 0.44
C ARG A 226 -10.14 14.17 0.76
N ALA A 227 -9.28 13.92 1.75
CA ALA A 227 -8.21 14.83 2.14
C ALA A 227 -7.24 15.15 0.97
N ALA A 228 -6.89 14.15 0.15
CA ALA A 228 -6.05 14.34 -1.03
C ALA A 228 -6.76 15.21 -2.10
N ARG A 229 -8.07 15.01 -2.30
CA ARG A 229 -8.88 15.82 -3.24
C ARG A 229 -9.07 17.26 -2.74
N GLU A 230 -9.30 17.45 -1.44
CA GLU A 230 -9.40 18.77 -0.82
C GLU A 230 -8.06 19.50 -0.86
N GLN A 231 -6.94 18.81 -0.61
CA GLN A 231 -5.61 19.36 -0.76
C GLN A 231 -5.29 19.70 -2.22
N LYS A 232 -5.76 18.90 -3.18
CA LYS A 232 -5.65 19.17 -4.63
C LYS A 232 -6.55 20.37 -5.02
N ARG A 233 -7.75 20.49 -4.43
CA ARG A 233 -8.62 21.67 -4.59
C ARG A 233 -8.05 22.92 -3.93
N GLY A 234 -7.49 22.82 -2.72
CA GLY A 234 -6.87 23.94 -2.01
C GLY A 234 -5.48 24.34 -2.57
N ARG A 235 -4.77 23.41 -3.24
CA ARG A 235 -3.56 23.69 -4.04
C ARG A 235 -3.87 24.09 -5.47
N GLY A 236 -5.09 23.92 -5.92
CA GLY A 236 -5.60 24.50 -7.15
C GLY A 236 -5.85 26.00 -6.99
N LYS A 237 -4.84 26.77 -6.58
CA LYS A 237 -4.76 28.13 -7.08
C LYS A 237 -4.73 27.98 -8.58
N GLU A 238 -5.81 28.42 -9.22
CA GLU A 238 -6.01 28.31 -10.65
C GLU A 238 -4.84 29.02 -11.34
N LEU A 239 -4.20 28.31 -12.28
CA LEU A 239 -3.11 28.94 -13.05
C LEU A 239 -3.68 30.11 -13.80
N ASP A 240 -3.09 31.28 -13.63
CA ASP A 240 -3.53 32.48 -14.33
C ASP A 240 -3.10 32.41 -15.81
N GLY A 241 -4.05 32.06 -16.66
CA GLY A 241 -3.82 31.98 -18.11
C GLY A 241 -3.32 33.29 -18.72
N GLU A 242 -3.73 34.45 -18.18
CA GLU A 242 -3.29 35.76 -18.68
C GLU A 242 -1.80 35.96 -18.41
N ALA A 243 -1.31 35.62 -17.24
CA ALA A 243 0.10 35.69 -16.89
C ALA A 243 0.98 34.83 -17.82
N PHE A 244 0.49 33.65 -18.23
CA PHE A 244 1.21 32.82 -19.20
C PHE A 244 1.12 33.37 -20.62
N ASN A 245 -0.02 33.96 -21.02
CA ASN A 245 -0.19 34.52 -22.34
C ASN A 245 0.71 35.75 -22.55
N GLU A 246 0.94 36.56 -21.51
CA GLU A 246 1.85 37.70 -21.55
C GLU A 246 3.29 37.28 -21.88
N LEU A 247 3.71 36.08 -21.41
CA LEU A 247 5.06 35.58 -21.60
C LEU A 247 5.20 34.62 -22.81
N ALA A 248 4.11 34.01 -23.27
CA ALA A 248 4.12 33.00 -24.33
C ALA A 248 4.11 33.61 -25.73
N VAL A 249 5.17 34.34 -26.08
CA VAL A 249 5.28 35.14 -27.31
C VAL A 249 5.66 34.33 -28.57
N ASN A 250 5.95 33.04 -28.48
CA ASN A 250 6.32 32.19 -29.60
C ASN A 250 5.69 30.78 -29.48
N SER A 251 5.73 30.01 -30.58
CA SER A 251 5.11 28.68 -30.67
C SER A 251 5.67 27.69 -29.64
N GLU A 252 6.93 27.79 -29.28
CA GLU A 252 7.56 26.90 -28.29
C GLU A 252 7.04 27.18 -26.88
N LEU A 253 6.92 28.44 -26.48
CA LEU A 253 6.37 28.84 -25.17
C LEU A 253 4.86 28.56 -25.10
N ILE A 254 4.13 28.69 -26.20
CA ILE A 254 2.71 28.28 -26.29
C ILE A 254 2.57 26.77 -26.04
N ALA A 255 3.41 25.96 -26.68
CA ALA A 255 3.40 24.51 -26.49
C ALA A 255 3.77 24.10 -25.05
N LEU A 256 4.72 24.79 -24.41
CA LEU A 256 5.08 24.57 -23.00
C LEU A 256 3.94 24.99 -22.06
N ARG A 257 3.31 26.12 -22.30
CA ARG A 257 2.11 26.57 -21.58
C ARG A 257 1.02 25.49 -21.62
N ASP A 258 0.70 24.99 -22.80
CA ASP A 258 -0.34 23.98 -22.99
C ASP A 258 -0.02 22.66 -22.28
N LYS A 259 1.26 22.27 -22.21
CA LYS A 259 1.71 21.14 -21.39
C LYS A 259 1.51 21.41 -19.90
N ILE A 260 1.87 22.59 -19.41
CA ILE A 260 1.71 23.00 -18.00
C ILE A 260 0.22 22.93 -17.58
N PHE A 261 -0.69 23.41 -18.43
CA PHE A 261 -2.12 23.42 -18.14
C PHE A 261 -2.78 22.03 -18.21
N LYS A 262 -2.24 21.12 -19.03
CA LYS A 262 -2.74 19.74 -19.18
C LYS A 262 -2.14 18.78 -18.15
N GLU A 263 -1.02 19.14 -17.52
CA GLU A 263 -0.29 18.26 -16.63
C GLU A 263 -0.96 18.14 -15.27
N ASP A 264 -1.25 16.92 -14.84
CA ASP A 264 -1.89 16.64 -13.56
C ASP A 264 -0.87 16.34 -12.43
N MET A 265 0.32 15.84 -12.78
CA MET A 265 1.37 15.53 -11.82
C MET A 265 2.15 16.79 -11.43
N ALA A 266 2.14 17.13 -10.13
CA ALA A 266 2.74 18.34 -9.62
C ALA A 266 4.24 18.47 -9.90
N GLU A 267 4.97 17.35 -9.81
CA GLU A 267 6.42 17.30 -10.05
C GLU A 267 6.76 17.55 -11.53
N VAL A 268 6.02 16.92 -12.43
CA VAL A 268 6.18 17.11 -13.89
C VAL A 268 5.77 18.52 -14.29
N ARG A 269 4.67 19.02 -13.72
CA ARG A 269 4.25 20.41 -13.95
C ARG A 269 5.30 21.41 -13.48
N GLN A 270 5.98 21.16 -12.36
CA GLN A 270 7.05 22.01 -11.88
C GLN A 270 8.25 22.03 -12.84
N ALA A 271 8.64 20.88 -13.37
CA ALA A 271 9.69 20.80 -14.37
C ALA A 271 9.35 21.60 -15.66
N TRP A 272 8.08 21.55 -16.10
CA TRP A 272 7.61 22.37 -17.23
C TRP A 272 7.61 23.88 -16.91
N LEU A 273 7.26 24.27 -15.67
CA LEU A 273 7.30 25.66 -15.21
C LEU A 273 8.73 26.20 -15.20
N GLU A 274 9.70 25.41 -14.75
CA GLU A 274 11.12 25.76 -14.79
C GLU A 274 11.63 25.94 -16.22
N GLN A 275 11.29 24.98 -17.12
CA GLN A 275 11.64 25.10 -18.54
C GLN A 275 10.98 26.31 -19.21
N PHE A 276 9.72 26.61 -18.89
CA PHE A 276 9.02 27.78 -19.41
C PHE A 276 9.74 29.07 -18.97
N ALA A 277 10.10 29.18 -17.69
CA ALA A 277 10.80 30.35 -17.15
C ALA A 277 12.16 30.59 -17.83
N LEU A 278 12.95 29.52 -18.02
CA LEU A 278 14.26 29.61 -18.67
C LEU A 278 14.18 30.11 -20.13
N LYS A 279 13.09 29.76 -20.84
CA LYS A 279 12.88 30.16 -22.24
C LYS A 279 12.13 31.47 -22.41
N ALA A 280 11.34 31.85 -21.40
CA ALA A 280 10.62 33.12 -21.39
C ALA A 280 11.55 34.30 -21.13
N LYS A 281 11.37 35.36 -21.90
CA LYS A 281 12.14 36.60 -21.74
C LYS A 281 11.37 37.59 -20.87
N CYS A 282 12.09 38.26 -19.99
CA CYS A 282 11.52 39.33 -19.18
C CYS A 282 10.98 40.47 -20.06
N PRO A 283 9.69 40.87 -19.89
CA PRO A 283 9.12 41.97 -20.69
C PRO A 283 9.83 43.31 -20.50
N LYS A 284 10.53 43.50 -19.35
CA LYS A 284 11.22 44.76 -19.04
C LYS A 284 12.66 44.85 -19.54
N CYS A 285 13.41 43.73 -19.52
CA CYS A 285 14.85 43.77 -19.82
C CYS A 285 15.33 42.66 -20.77
N SER A 286 14.42 41.85 -21.29
CA SER A 286 14.68 40.75 -22.27
C SER A 286 15.62 39.65 -21.76
N LYS A 287 16.00 39.61 -20.48
CA LYS A 287 16.77 38.53 -19.87
C LYS A 287 15.88 37.35 -19.51
N PRO A 288 16.44 36.11 -19.40
CA PRO A 288 15.67 34.96 -18.95
C PRO A 288 15.00 35.20 -17.60
N LEU A 289 13.86 34.55 -17.39
CA LEU A 289 13.14 34.55 -16.11
C LEU A 289 13.58 33.38 -15.25
N SER A 290 13.47 33.58 -13.94
CA SER A 290 13.59 32.52 -12.93
C SER A 290 12.20 32.15 -12.41
N HIS A 291 12.05 30.91 -11.93
CA HIS A 291 10.81 30.38 -11.38
C HIS A 291 10.91 30.19 -9.87
N SER A 292 9.81 30.52 -9.19
CA SER A 292 9.58 30.20 -7.79
C SER A 292 8.10 29.83 -7.63
N PRO A 293 7.71 29.01 -6.64
CA PRO A 293 6.31 28.61 -6.47
C PRO A 293 5.34 29.80 -6.50
N GLY A 294 4.47 29.83 -7.51
CA GLY A 294 3.44 30.84 -7.71
C GLY A 294 3.85 32.09 -8.48
N LYS A 295 5.09 32.24 -8.92
CA LYS A 295 5.55 33.42 -9.66
C LYS A 295 6.75 33.16 -10.56
N PHE A 296 6.80 33.93 -11.67
CA PHE A 296 8.01 34.16 -12.45
C PHE A 296 8.67 35.47 -12.01
N PHE A 297 9.99 35.52 -12.02
CA PHE A 297 10.71 36.74 -11.64
C PHE A 297 12.01 36.89 -12.42
N CYS A 298 12.43 38.13 -12.57
CA CYS A 298 13.70 38.46 -13.22
C CYS A 298 14.70 38.94 -12.17
N GLU A 299 15.82 38.24 -12.01
CA GLU A 299 16.88 38.61 -11.07
C GLU A 299 17.59 39.91 -11.44
N SER A 300 17.59 40.27 -12.74
CA SER A 300 18.33 41.43 -13.23
C SER A 300 17.60 42.75 -13.07
N CYS A 301 16.26 42.78 -13.14
CA CYS A 301 15.49 44.03 -13.06
C CYS A 301 14.38 44.02 -12.03
N GLY A 302 14.23 42.96 -11.25
CA GLY A 302 13.23 42.84 -10.21
C GLY A 302 11.78 42.65 -10.70
N PHE A 303 11.55 42.43 -12.01
CA PHE A 303 10.21 42.08 -12.53
C PHE A 303 9.65 40.85 -11.85
N ARG A 304 8.37 40.88 -11.52
CA ARG A 304 7.66 39.72 -10.92
C ARG A 304 6.27 39.61 -11.54
N LEU A 305 5.88 38.40 -11.88
CA LEU A 305 4.57 38.05 -12.42
C LEU A 305 4.04 36.84 -11.66
N ALA A 306 2.97 37.03 -10.89
CA ALA A 306 2.27 35.93 -10.23
C ALA A 306 1.45 35.15 -11.28
N TYR A 307 1.51 33.83 -11.22
CA TYR A 307 0.74 32.93 -12.11
C TYR A 307 -0.23 32.01 -11.35
N LEU A 308 -0.44 32.25 -10.08
CA LEU A 308 -1.48 31.60 -9.27
C LEU A 308 -2.48 32.65 -8.80
N LYS A 309 -3.76 32.40 -9.11
CA LYS A 309 -4.91 33.15 -8.59
C LYS A 309 -5.34 32.68 -7.22
#